data_dab0e955a978a2eacd9b9c1842ee45a6
#
_entry.id   dab0e955a978a2eacd9b9c1842ee45a6
#
_cell.length_a   1.000
_cell.length_b   1.000
_cell.length_c   1.000
_cell.angle_alpha   90.00
_cell.angle_beta   90.00
_cell.angle_gamma   90.00
#
_symmetry.space_group_name_H-M   'P 1'
#
loop_
_entity.id
_entity.type
_entity.pdbx_description
1 polymer ?
#
loop_
_entity_poly.entity_id
_entity_poly.type
_entity_poly.pdbx_seq_one_letter_code
_entity_poly.pdbx_strand_id
1 'polypeptide(L)'
;MIETKGLRKSYPSGKHGRTVVDAVRGIDLHVRAGEIFGFLGPNGAGKTTTLRMLATLIRPDGGEALIAGADLLADPAGVRRRIGYVAQGGGTADAVTGREELVMQARMYGSRKADAQRQAEDALKAFDLTEFADRHCNTYSGGQRRRVDIALGVIHSPKVLFLDEPTVGLDPAGRGQVWAEIERLRTEGMTVVVTTHYLDEADALCDRVAIVDHGQVVVEGTPEALKREISGDVVLLGLAPGEAEPAADALRGQPCLHRLEPGEDGLRLYLDDGAAAIPLLLSVLNGAGIVPGTVQLQRPSLDDVFLARTGRSIEQS
;
A
#
# COMPACT_ATOMS: atom_id res chain seq x y z
N MET A 1 4.72 14.22 9.44
CA MET A 1 6.06 13.95 8.81
C MET A 1 6.11 14.46 7.37
N ILE A 2 5.05 14.27 6.60
CA ILE A 2 4.87 14.84 5.26
C ILE A 2 3.57 15.63 5.24
N GLU A 3 3.61 16.83 4.70
CA GLU A 3 2.43 17.67 4.46
C GLU A 3 2.49 18.19 3.03
N THR A 4 1.39 18.04 2.26
CA THR A 4 1.28 18.61 0.91
C THR A 4 0.00 19.42 0.78
N LYS A 5 0.04 20.47 -0.03
CA LYS A 5 -1.13 21.29 -0.35
C LYS A 5 -1.18 21.57 -1.84
N GLY A 6 -2.22 21.08 -2.49
CA GLY A 6 -2.50 21.31 -3.90
C GLY A 6 -1.40 20.87 -4.85
N LEU A 7 -0.66 19.77 -4.52
CA LEU A 7 0.48 19.30 -5.31
C LEU A 7 0.03 18.88 -6.71
N ARG A 8 0.67 19.42 -7.76
CA ARG A 8 0.26 19.22 -9.16
C ARG A 8 1.42 18.86 -10.07
N LYS A 9 1.12 18.03 -11.07
CA LYS A 9 2.04 17.69 -12.14
C LYS A 9 1.33 17.35 -13.43
N SER A 10 1.75 17.98 -14.50
CA SER A 10 1.25 17.75 -15.86
C SER A 10 2.40 17.38 -16.79
N TYR A 11 2.12 16.57 -17.79
CA TYR A 11 3.08 16.17 -18.80
C TYR A 11 2.53 16.46 -20.20
N PRO A 12 3.37 16.97 -21.12
CA PRO A 12 3.00 17.03 -22.53
C PRO A 12 2.83 15.62 -23.09
N SER A 13 1.75 15.39 -23.84
CA SER A 13 1.37 14.11 -24.45
C SER A 13 0.99 14.30 -25.92
N GLY A 14 0.94 13.18 -26.65
CA GLY A 14 0.56 13.15 -28.05
C GLY A 14 1.70 13.57 -29.01
N LYS A 15 1.46 13.37 -30.32
CA LYS A 15 2.42 13.81 -31.36
C LYS A 15 2.58 15.33 -31.30
N HIS A 16 3.81 15.77 -31.01
CA HIS A 16 4.23 17.19 -30.90
C HIS A 16 3.75 17.91 -29.63
N GLY A 17 3.42 17.18 -28.52
CA GLY A 17 3.08 17.80 -27.25
C GLY A 17 1.77 18.62 -27.25
N ARG A 18 0.85 18.33 -28.16
CA ARG A 18 -0.40 19.10 -28.36
C ARG A 18 -1.46 18.84 -27.29
N THR A 19 -1.34 17.75 -26.54
CA THR A 19 -2.23 17.42 -25.41
C THR A 19 -1.44 17.45 -24.13
N VAL A 20 -2.09 17.80 -23.02
CA VAL A 20 -1.51 17.77 -21.68
C VAL A 20 -2.23 16.71 -20.88
N VAL A 21 -1.49 15.88 -20.19
CA VAL A 21 -2.02 14.91 -19.24
C VAL A 21 -1.69 15.39 -17.83
N ASP A 22 -2.72 15.67 -17.05
CA ASP A 22 -2.62 16.02 -15.65
C ASP A 22 -2.45 14.73 -14.83
N ALA A 23 -1.20 14.38 -14.57
CA ALA A 23 -0.87 13.17 -13.81
C ALA A 23 -1.16 13.32 -12.31
N VAL A 24 -1.09 14.55 -11.78
CA VAL A 24 -1.43 14.88 -10.39
C VAL A 24 -2.21 16.19 -10.38
N ARG A 25 -3.40 16.17 -9.77
CA ARG A 25 -4.41 17.24 -9.90
C ARG A 25 -4.72 17.97 -8.59
N GLY A 26 -3.72 18.19 -7.75
CA GLY A 26 -3.90 18.88 -6.48
C GLY A 26 -4.06 17.89 -5.32
N ILE A 27 -2.99 17.17 -5.02
CA ILE A 27 -2.96 16.21 -3.91
C ILE A 27 -2.62 16.94 -2.61
N ASP A 28 -3.53 16.80 -1.63
CA ASP A 28 -3.35 17.18 -0.25
C ASP A 28 -3.13 15.91 0.58
N LEU A 29 -2.06 15.89 1.39
CA LEU A 29 -1.69 14.75 2.21
C LEU A 29 -1.17 15.17 3.57
N HIS A 30 -1.44 14.32 4.55
CA HIS A 30 -0.83 14.42 5.86
C HIS A 30 -0.34 13.03 6.32
N VAL A 31 0.97 12.78 6.21
CA VAL A 31 1.61 11.55 6.71
C VAL A 31 2.22 11.81 8.08
N ARG A 32 1.86 10.99 9.05
CA ARG A 32 2.34 11.08 10.44
C ARG A 32 3.75 10.51 10.57
N ALA A 33 4.44 10.85 11.64
CA ALA A 33 5.73 10.23 11.94
C ALA A 33 5.55 8.79 12.41
N GLY A 34 6.36 7.87 11.87
CA GLY A 34 6.39 6.47 12.28
C GLY A 34 5.22 5.63 11.77
N GLU A 35 4.44 6.11 10.78
CA GLU A 35 3.42 5.29 10.13
C GLU A 35 3.89 4.73 8.78
N ILE A 36 3.27 3.63 8.36
CA ILE A 36 3.31 3.15 6.98
C ILE A 36 2.08 3.71 6.27
N PHE A 37 2.31 4.58 5.30
CA PHE A 37 1.26 5.23 4.52
C PHE A 37 1.25 4.69 3.09
N GLY A 38 0.10 4.16 2.65
CA GLY A 38 -0.09 3.57 1.33
C GLY A 38 -0.73 4.52 0.32
N PHE A 39 -0.16 4.63 -0.88
CA PHE A 39 -0.85 5.13 -2.06
C PHE A 39 -1.38 3.95 -2.85
N LEU A 40 -2.67 3.72 -2.80
CA LEU A 40 -3.36 2.63 -3.50
C LEU A 40 -4.05 3.17 -4.75
N GLY A 41 -3.97 2.48 -5.85
CA GLY A 41 -4.70 2.84 -7.07
C GLY A 41 -4.15 2.15 -8.31
N PRO A 42 -4.85 2.23 -9.45
CA PRO A 42 -4.44 1.58 -10.69
C PRO A 42 -3.19 2.19 -11.31
N ASN A 43 -2.67 1.55 -12.35
CA ASN A 43 -1.59 2.09 -13.13
C ASN A 43 -2.01 3.40 -13.80
N GLY A 44 -1.13 4.41 -13.78
CA GLY A 44 -1.44 5.73 -14.31
C GLY A 44 -2.26 6.64 -13.38
N ALA A 45 -2.67 6.20 -12.18
CA ALA A 45 -3.39 7.03 -11.21
C ALA A 45 -2.59 8.22 -10.65
N GLY A 46 -1.27 8.29 -10.89
CA GLY A 46 -0.41 9.38 -10.41
C GLY A 46 0.47 9.03 -9.21
N LYS A 47 0.41 7.80 -8.69
CA LYS A 47 1.16 7.33 -7.50
C LYS A 47 2.68 7.59 -7.63
N THR A 48 3.32 6.96 -8.61
CA THR A 48 4.77 7.12 -8.88
C THR A 48 5.15 8.57 -9.15
N THR A 49 4.30 9.32 -9.86
CA THR A 49 4.54 10.76 -10.11
C THR A 49 4.56 11.54 -8.80
N THR A 50 3.61 11.27 -7.91
CA THR A 50 3.55 11.91 -6.59
C THR A 50 4.80 11.56 -5.77
N LEU A 51 5.17 10.27 -5.68
CA LEU A 51 6.40 9.89 -4.97
C LEU A 51 7.64 10.56 -5.54
N ARG A 52 7.79 10.61 -6.86
CA ARG A 52 8.95 11.26 -7.50
C ARG A 52 9.02 12.76 -7.23
N MET A 53 7.87 13.45 -7.12
CA MET A 53 7.85 14.85 -6.68
C MET A 53 8.34 14.96 -5.24
N LEU A 54 7.78 14.16 -4.32
CA LEU A 54 8.17 14.17 -2.90
C LEU A 54 9.64 13.78 -2.70
N ALA A 55 10.16 12.87 -3.53
CA ALA A 55 11.57 12.48 -3.54
C ALA A 55 12.50 13.50 -4.24
N THR A 56 12.00 14.66 -4.65
CA THR A 56 12.76 15.69 -5.40
C THR A 56 13.33 15.25 -6.74
N LEU A 57 12.86 14.14 -7.30
CA LEU A 57 13.31 13.62 -8.61
C LEU A 57 12.69 14.37 -9.79
N ILE A 58 11.49 14.91 -9.60
CA ILE A 58 10.81 15.78 -10.55
C ILE A 58 10.26 17.00 -9.82
N ARG A 59 10.26 18.14 -10.50
CA ARG A 59 9.69 19.37 -9.91
C ARG A 59 8.18 19.37 -10.11
N PRO A 60 7.38 19.66 -9.07
CA PRO A 60 5.95 19.92 -9.21
C PRO A 60 5.70 21.20 -10.04
N ASP A 61 4.56 21.24 -10.72
CA ASP A 61 4.13 22.41 -11.48
C ASP A 61 3.32 23.38 -10.61
N GLY A 62 2.88 22.94 -9.44
CA GLY A 62 2.17 23.77 -8.43
C GLY A 62 1.99 23.02 -7.12
N GLY A 63 1.56 23.76 -6.11
CA GLY A 63 1.39 23.28 -4.76
C GLY A 63 2.64 23.40 -3.91
N GLU A 64 2.51 23.02 -2.65
CA GLU A 64 3.54 23.11 -1.61
C GLU A 64 3.72 21.74 -0.94
N ALA A 65 4.92 21.44 -0.48
CA ALA A 65 5.18 20.25 0.33
C ALA A 65 6.28 20.48 1.36
N LEU A 66 6.04 19.98 2.57
CA LEU A 66 6.99 19.94 3.67
C LEU A 66 7.29 18.47 3.99
N ILE A 67 8.57 18.08 3.97
CA ILE A 67 9.00 16.69 4.17
C ILE A 67 10.06 16.66 5.26
N ALA A 68 9.74 15.98 6.37
CA ALA A 68 10.61 15.89 7.55
C ALA A 68 11.13 17.28 8.01
N GLY A 69 10.29 18.33 7.88
CA GLY A 69 10.62 19.69 8.25
C GLY A 69 11.46 20.47 7.22
N ALA A 70 11.62 19.95 5.99
CA ALA A 70 12.27 20.67 4.89
C ALA A 70 11.25 20.99 3.79
N ASP A 71 11.30 22.19 3.26
CA ASP A 71 10.47 22.60 2.13
C ASP A 71 10.98 21.95 0.83
N LEU A 72 10.05 21.37 0.06
CA LEU A 72 10.35 20.63 -1.17
C LEU A 72 11.03 21.48 -2.25
N LEU A 73 10.62 22.73 -2.38
CA LEU A 73 11.09 23.64 -3.44
C LEU A 73 12.21 24.56 -2.96
N ALA A 74 12.14 25.02 -1.70
CA ALA A 74 13.14 25.95 -1.14
C ALA A 74 14.40 25.22 -0.63
N ASP A 75 14.27 24.01 -0.08
CA ASP A 75 15.43 23.21 0.41
C ASP A 75 15.38 21.75 -0.08
N PRO A 76 15.40 21.50 -1.41
CA PRO A 76 15.39 20.14 -1.94
C PRO A 76 16.62 19.32 -1.51
N ALA A 77 17.75 19.95 -1.21
CA ALA A 77 18.94 19.30 -0.68
C ALA A 77 18.72 18.81 0.76
N GLY A 78 18.03 19.61 1.57
CA GLY A 78 17.61 19.23 2.91
C GLY A 78 16.61 18.08 2.91
N VAL A 79 15.67 18.07 1.96
CA VAL A 79 14.76 16.93 1.74
C VAL A 79 15.56 15.66 1.44
N ARG A 80 16.44 15.68 0.41
CA ARG A 80 17.26 14.50 0.01
C ARG A 80 18.08 13.90 1.13
N ARG A 81 18.57 14.70 2.04
CA ARG A 81 19.32 14.19 3.22
C ARG A 81 18.45 13.47 4.26
N ARG A 82 17.14 13.67 4.20
CA ARG A 82 16.16 13.16 5.19
C ARG A 82 15.30 12.03 4.66
N ILE A 83 15.41 11.73 3.38
CA ILE A 83 14.60 10.71 2.71
C ILE A 83 15.47 9.62 2.09
N GLY A 84 14.94 8.39 2.05
CA GLY A 84 15.34 7.32 1.15
C GLY A 84 14.31 7.17 0.03
N TYR A 85 14.74 6.75 -1.14
CA TYR A 85 13.85 6.45 -2.25
C TYR A 85 14.29 5.16 -2.95
N VAL A 86 13.37 4.22 -3.08
CA VAL A 86 13.57 2.95 -3.79
C VAL A 86 12.60 2.91 -4.95
N ALA A 87 13.13 2.95 -6.16
CA ALA A 87 12.34 2.91 -7.39
C ALA A 87 11.73 1.52 -7.63
N GLN A 88 10.67 1.45 -8.44
CA GLN A 88 10.03 0.20 -8.85
C GLN A 88 11.02 -0.77 -9.50
N GLY A 89 11.91 -0.29 -10.39
CA GLY A 89 12.91 -1.09 -11.06
C GLY A 89 14.16 -1.42 -10.23
N GLY A 90 14.20 -0.98 -8.96
CA GLY A 90 15.40 -1.09 -8.14
C GLY A 90 16.48 -0.08 -8.50
N GLY A 91 17.67 -0.21 -7.89
CA GLY A 91 18.80 0.71 -8.09
C GLY A 91 20.14 -0.01 -8.15
N THR A 92 20.19 -1.31 -7.85
CA THR A 92 21.44 -2.10 -7.85
C THR A 92 21.99 -2.35 -9.24
N ALA A 93 23.31 -2.16 -9.41
CA ALA A 93 23.99 -2.46 -10.65
C ALA A 93 24.35 -3.97 -10.73
N ASP A 94 24.23 -4.55 -11.93
CA ASP A 94 24.40 -5.99 -12.13
C ASP A 94 25.84 -6.50 -11.88
N ALA A 95 26.84 -5.67 -12.19
CA ALA A 95 28.25 -6.06 -12.21
C ALA A 95 29.01 -5.81 -10.89
N VAL A 96 28.32 -5.41 -9.83
CA VAL A 96 28.89 -5.13 -8.51
C VAL A 96 28.30 -6.02 -7.44
N THR A 97 28.97 -6.14 -6.31
CA THR A 97 28.47 -6.90 -5.17
C THR A 97 27.58 -6.05 -4.28
N GLY A 98 26.68 -6.69 -3.49
CA GLY A 98 25.81 -5.96 -2.55
C GLY A 98 26.63 -5.16 -1.54
N ARG A 99 27.77 -5.67 -1.09
CA ARG A 99 28.70 -4.97 -0.23
C ARG A 99 29.24 -3.70 -0.87
N GLU A 100 29.73 -3.79 -2.10
CA GLU A 100 30.27 -2.63 -2.84
C GLU A 100 29.23 -1.56 -3.06
N GLU A 101 28.00 -1.95 -3.40
CA GLU A 101 26.87 -1.01 -3.55
C GLU A 101 26.60 -0.25 -2.24
N LEU A 102 26.47 -0.96 -1.11
CA LEU A 102 26.20 -0.37 0.19
C LEU A 102 27.33 0.58 0.62
N VAL A 103 28.61 0.17 0.45
CA VAL A 103 29.75 1.01 0.77
C VAL A 103 29.76 2.27 -0.12
N MET A 104 29.50 2.11 -1.42
CA MET A 104 29.45 3.23 -2.36
C MET A 104 28.34 4.20 -1.98
N GLN A 105 27.14 3.70 -1.72
CA GLN A 105 26.00 4.53 -1.31
C GLN A 105 26.26 5.32 -0.03
N ALA A 106 26.80 4.67 1.02
CA ALA A 106 27.16 5.34 2.25
C ALA A 106 28.19 6.47 2.01
N ARG A 107 29.16 6.23 1.13
CA ARG A 107 30.14 7.23 0.75
C ARG A 107 29.55 8.41 -0.04
N MET A 108 28.58 8.17 -0.90
CA MET A 108 27.85 9.22 -1.62
C MET A 108 27.09 10.14 -0.65
N TYR A 109 26.63 9.61 0.49
CA TYR A 109 26.04 10.40 1.58
C TYR A 109 27.08 11.01 2.55
N GLY A 110 28.38 10.93 2.22
CA GLY A 110 29.44 11.64 2.94
C GLY A 110 30.15 10.82 4.02
N SER A 111 29.86 9.55 4.20
CA SER A 111 30.57 8.69 5.16
C SER A 111 32.03 8.50 4.78
N ARG A 112 32.95 8.51 5.75
CA ARG A 112 34.37 8.15 5.52
C ARG A 112 34.48 6.64 5.20
N LYS A 113 35.53 6.23 4.51
CA LYS A 113 35.70 4.84 4.04
C LYS A 113 35.46 3.79 5.14
N ALA A 114 36.09 3.97 6.33
CA ALA A 114 35.93 3.04 7.44
C ALA A 114 34.51 3.01 8.02
N ASP A 115 33.83 4.18 8.06
CA ASP A 115 32.45 4.29 8.53
C ASP A 115 31.50 3.67 7.53
N ALA A 116 31.70 3.92 6.24
CA ALA A 116 30.91 3.33 5.15
C ALA A 116 31.00 1.80 5.14
N GLN A 117 32.18 1.25 5.41
CA GLN A 117 32.35 -0.20 5.54
C GLN A 117 31.55 -0.76 6.73
N ARG A 118 31.62 -0.11 7.90
CA ARG A 118 30.81 -0.52 9.07
C ARG A 118 29.31 -0.44 8.78
N GLN A 119 28.85 0.69 8.22
CA GLN A 119 27.45 0.86 7.84
C GLN A 119 26.98 -0.22 6.85
N ALA A 120 27.81 -0.59 5.88
CA ALA A 120 27.50 -1.66 4.95
C ALA A 120 27.40 -3.02 5.65
N GLU A 121 28.32 -3.36 6.56
CA GLU A 121 28.25 -4.60 7.35
C GLU A 121 27.00 -4.65 8.23
N ASP A 122 26.66 -3.54 8.88
CA ASP A 122 25.49 -3.45 9.73
C ASP A 122 24.21 -3.62 8.89
N ALA A 123 24.14 -2.99 7.71
CA ALA A 123 23.01 -3.14 6.79
C ALA A 123 22.90 -4.57 6.24
N LEU A 124 24.03 -5.21 5.85
CA LEU A 124 24.03 -6.60 5.38
C LEU A 124 23.49 -7.56 6.43
N LYS A 125 23.82 -7.34 7.70
CA LYS A 125 23.28 -8.14 8.81
C LYS A 125 21.80 -7.86 9.05
N ALA A 126 21.41 -6.57 9.11
CA ALA A 126 20.04 -6.16 9.39
C ALA A 126 19.05 -6.66 8.33
N PHE A 127 19.47 -6.77 7.07
CA PHE A 127 18.65 -7.23 5.96
C PHE A 127 18.85 -8.70 5.57
N ASP A 128 19.57 -9.47 6.41
CA ASP A 128 19.85 -10.90 6.18
C ASP A 128 20.48 -11.15 4.78
N LEU A 129 21.53 -10.39 4.47
CA LEU A 129 22.23 -10.41 3.17
C LEU A 129 23.69 -10.84 3.29
N THR A 130 24.17 -11.18 4.50
CA THR A 130 25.58 -11.46 4.77
C THR A 130 26.15 -12.59 3.90
N GLU A 131 25.37 -13.66 3.71
CA GLU A 131 25.79 -14.83 2.89
C GLU A 131 25.93 -14.50 1.39
N PHE A 132 25.25 -13.45 0.94
CA PHE A 132 25.23 -13.04 -0.47
C PHE A 132 26.08 -11.80 -0.74
N ALA A 133 26.62 -11.18 0.31
CA ALA A 133 27.25 -9.85 0.28
C ALA A 133 28.31 -9.69 -0.80
N ASP A 134 29.10 -10.73 -1.06
CA ASP A 134 30.24 -10.72 -1.97
C ASP A 134 29.92 -11.37 -3.34
N ARG A 135 28.66 -11.69 -3.59
CA ARG A 135 28.18 -12.14 -4.90
C ARG A 135 27.73 -10.93 -5.73
N HIS A 136 27.85 -11.00 -7.06
CA HIS A 136 27.33 -9.98 -7.98
C HIS A 136 25.81 -9.90 -7.89
N CYS A 137 25.26 -8.69 -7.91
CA CYS A 137 23.81 -8.44 -7.74
C CYS A 137 22.95 -9.08 -8.85
N ASN A 138 23.50 -9.33 -10.05
CA ASN A 138 22.80 -10.07 -11.11
C ASN A 138 22.53 -11.54 -10.78
N THR A 139 23.19 -12.09 -9.75
CA THR A 139 22.98 -13.47 -9.29
C THR A 139 21.97 -13.59 -8.15
N TYR A 140 21.41 -12.45 -7.69
CA TYR A 140 20.46 -12.43 -6.60
C TYR A 140 19.07 -12.85 -7.07
N SER A 141 18.30 -13.50 -6.18
CA SER A 141 16.86 -13.64 -6.39
C SER A 141 16.19 -12.26 -6.35
N GLY A 142 14.97 -12.15 -6.89
CA GLY A 142 14.21 -10.89 -6.86
C GLY A 142 14.07 -10.33 -5.44
N GLY A 143 13.75 -11.19 -4.46
CA GLY A 143 13.63 -10.81 -3.06
C GLY A 143 14.95 -10.36 -2.43
N GLN A 144 16.07 -11.06 -2.72
CA GLN A 144 17.40 -10.64 -2.27
C GLN A 144 17.78 -9.27 -2.85
N ARG A 145 17.55 -9.07 -4.15
CA ARG A 145 17.83 -7.80 -4.82
C ARG A 145 17.00 -6.67 -4.22
N ARG A 146 15.71 -6.92 -3.98
CA ARG A 146 14.82 -5.93 -3.37
C ARG A 146 15.24 -5.53 -1.95
N ARG A 147 15.70 -6.48 -1.15
CA ARG A 147 16.25 -6.20 0.19
C ARG A 147 17.52 -5.33 0.12
N VAL A 148 18.41 -5.55 -0.86
CA VAL A 148 19.56 -4.65 -1.09
C VAL A 148 19.08 -3.24 -1.49
N ASP A 149 18.12 -3.11 -2.40
CA ASP A 149 17.56 -1.82 -2.80
C ASP A 149 16.99 -1.05 -1.61
N ILE A 150 16.28 -1.74 -0.70
CA ILE A 150 15.76 -1.12 0.52
C ILE A 150 16.92 -0.73 1.46
N ALA A 151 17.91 -1.59 1.65
CA ALA A 151 19.10 -1.31 2.45
C ALA A 151 19.85 -0.07 1.94
N LEU A 152 19.99 0.07 0.61
CA LEU A 152 20.56 1.27 -0.02
C LEU A 152 19.74 2.53 0.29
N GLY A 153 18.41 2.41 0.28
CA GLY A 153 17.50 3.50 0.61
C GLY A 153 17.62 3.99 2.06
N VAL A 154 18.06 3.13 2.99
CA VAL A 154 18.13 3.47 4.42
C VAL A 154 19.53 3.62 4.99
N ILE A 155 20.59 3.36 4.22
CA ILE A 155 22.00 3.33 4.68
C ILE A 155 22.45 4.63 5.38
N HIS A 156 21.89 5.76 5.01
CA HIS A 156 22.17 7.09 5.57
C HIS A 156 21.21 7.51 6.69
N SER A 157 20.41 6.55 7.21
CA SER A 157 19.45 6.75 8.30
C SER A 157 18.42 7.86 8.03
N PRO A 158 17.65 7.78 6.94
CA PRO A 158 16.63 8.79 6.62
C PRO A 158 15.49 8.77 7.63
N LYS A 159 14.72 9.87 7.68
CA LYS A 159 13.47 9.95 8.48
C LYS A 159 12.26 9.39 7.75
N VAL A 160 12.29 9.41 6.43
CA VAL A 160 11.21 8.94 5.54
C VAL A 160 11.80 8.04 4.48
N LEU A 161 11.18 6.90 4.26
CA LEU A 161 11.49 5.99 3.15
C LEU A 161 10.32 5.97 2.17
N PHE A 162 10.60 6.28 0.91
CA PHE A 162 9.66 6.13 -0.20
C PHE A 162 9.95 4.83 -0.95
N LEU A 163 8.92 3.99 -1.11
CA LEU A 163 8.99 2.71 -1.82
C LEU A 163 7.99 2.72 -2.99
N ASP A 164 8.50 2.71 -4.20
CA ASP A 164 7.66 2.68 -5.40
C ASP A 164 7.43 1.24 -5.82
N GLU A 165 6.21 0.71 -5.59
CA GLU A 165 5.77 -0.66 -5.88
C GLU A 165 6.78 -1.73 -5.42
N PRO A 166 7.06 -1.85 -4.10
CA PRO A 166 8.21 -2.61 -3.59
C PRO A 166 8.14 -4.12 -3.83
N THR A 167 6.97 -4.68 -4.09
CA THR A 167 6.78 -6.13 -4.18
C THR A 167 6.40 -6.62 -5.58
N VAL A 168 6.35 -5.71 -6.56
CA VAL A 168 6.04 -6.07 -7.94
C VAL A 168 7.08 -7.05 -8.49
N GLY A 169 6.58 -8.14 -9.09
CA GLY A 169 7.41 -9.18 -9.69
C GLY A 169 8.02 -10.18 -8.69
N LEU A 170 7.70 -10.07 -7.40
CA LEU A 170 8.11 -11.03 -6.38
C LEU A 170 7.08 -12.16 -6.23
N ASP A 171 7.57 -13.34 -5.90
CA ASP A 171 6.75 -14.46 -5.46
C ASP A 171 6.15 -14.19 -4.06
N PRO A 172 5.13 -14.94 -3.61
CA PRO A 172 4.50 -14.71 -2.30
C PRO A 172 5.48 -14.74 -1.12
N ALA A 173 6.51 -15.61 -1.17
CA ALA A 173 7.51 -15.69 -0.11
C ALA A 173 8.40 -14.44 -0.09
N GLY A 174 8.82 -13.96 -1.25
CA GLY A 174 9.58 -12.72 -1.40
C GLY A 174 8.78 -11.49 -0.95
N ARG A 175 7.47 -11.42 -1.26
CA ARG A 175 6.60 -10.35 -0.76
C ARG A 175 6.56 -10.32 0.77
N GLY A 176 6.33 -11.48 1.41
CA GLY A 176 6.30 -11.59 2.87
C GLY A 176 7.60 -11.13 3.53
N GLN A 177 8.75 -11.45 2.92
CA GLN A 177 10.05 -10.97 3.41
C GLN A 177 10.19 -9.44 3.32
N VAL A 178 9.77 -8.84 2.20
CA VAL A 178 9.80 -7.37 2.03
C VAL A 178 8.85 -6.69 3.01
N TRP A 179 7.66 -7.22 3.23
CA TRP A 179 6.72 -6.68 4.21
C TRP A 179 7.30 -6.71 5.63
N ALA A 180 7.91 -7.83 6.02
CA ALA A 180 8.56 -7.95 7.32
C ALA A 180 9.68 -6.90 7.52
N GLU A 181 10.44 -6.61 6.47
CA GLU A 181 11.47 -5.56 6.51
C GLU A 181 10.87 -4.16 6.67
N ILE A 182 9.79 -3.85 5.95
CA ILE A 182 9.09 -2.57 6.05
C ILE A 182 8.52 -2.38 7.46
N GLU A 183 7.90 -3.41 8.02
CA GLU A 183 7.38 -3.42 9.39
C GLU A 183 8.50 -3.22 10.42
N ARG A 184 9.65 -3.88 10.25
CA ARG A 184 10.82 -3.69 11.11
C ARG A 184 11.29 -2.23 11.10
N LEU A 185 11.45 -1.64 9.92
CA LEU A 185 11.86 -0.23 9.77
C LEU A 185 10.88 0.73 10.44
N ARG A 186 9.57 0.45 10.33
CA ARG A 186 8.53 1.23 11.01
C ARG A 186 8.65 1.10 12.54
N THR A 187 8.86 -0.11 13.08
CA THR A 187 9.02 -0.32 14.52
C THR A 187 10.28 0.36 15.07
N GLU A 188 11.29 0.57 14.24
CA GLU A 188 12.49 1.37 14.54
C GLU A 188 12.24 2.89 14.46
N GLY A 189 10.99 3.32 14.17
CA GLY A 189 10.57 4.72 14.14
C GLY A 189 10.65 5.41 12.78
N MET A 190 10.95 4.67 11.71
CA MET A 190 10.96 5.21 10.34
C MET A 190 9.54 5.45 9.84
N THR A 191 9.33 6.54 9.13
CA THR A 191 8.10 6.77 8.37
C THR A 191 8.26 6.17 6.99
N VAL A 192 7.31 5.33 6.55
CA VAL A 192 7.39 4.69 5.24
C VAL A 192 6.19 5.12 4.39
N VAL A 193 6.45 5.44 3.13
CA VAL A 193 5.40 5.72 2.14
C VAL A 193 5.54 4.72 1.00
N VAL A 194 4.50 3.94 0.77
CA VAL A 194 4.48 2.86 -0.23
C VAL A 194 3.48 3.19 -1.32
N THR A 195 3.84 3.03 -2.59
CA THR A 195 2.85 2.93 -3.66
C THR A 195 2.57 1.47 -3.96
N THR A 196 1.33 1.15 -4.21
CA THR A 196 0.92 -0.19 -4.62
C THR A 196 -0.36 -0.16 -5.44
N HIS A 197 -0.56 -1.19 -6.25
CA HIS A 197 -1.85 -1.53 -6.85
C HIS A 197 -2.38 -2.86 -6.30
N TYR A 198 -1.63 -3.50 -5.38
CA TYR A 198 -2.06 -4.70 -4.68
C TYR A 198 -2.86 -4.31 -3.43
N LEU A 199 -4.11 -4.75 -3.40
CA LEU A 199 -5.05 -4.47 -2.31
C LEU A 199 -4.66 -5.19 -1.02
N ASP A 200 -4.19 -6.43 -1.15
CA ASP A 200 -3.68 -7.26 -0.06
C ASP A 200 -2.44 -6.64 0.62
N GLU A 201 -1.53 -6.04 -0.16
CA GLU A 201 -0.39 -5.32 0.38
C GLU A 201 -0.82 -4.08 1.18
N ALA A 202 -1.74 -3.28 0.62
CA ALA A 202 -2.25 -2.09 1.30
C ALA A 202 -2.97 -2.46 2.59
N ASP A 203 -3.78 -3.53 2.57
CA ASP A 203 -4.55 -4.01 3.71
C ASP A 203 -3.69 -4.60 4.83
N ALA A 204 -2.65 -5.37 4.47
CA ALA A 204 -1.79 -6.05 5.43
C ALA A 204 -0.71 -5.14 6.03
N LEU A 205 -0.24 -4.14 5.28
CA LEU A 205 0.98 -3.40 5.63
C LEU A 205 0.72 -1.97 6.10
N CYS A 206 -0.31 -1.28 5.55
CA CYS A 206 -0.45 0.15 5.75
C CYS A 206 -1.29 0.51 6.98
N ASP A 207 -0.79 1.42 7.82
CA ASP A 207 -1.58 2.01 8.91
C ASP A 207 -2.71 2.89 8.37
N ARG A 208 -2.43 3.62 7.27
CA ARG A 208 -3.41 4.42 6.53
C ARG A 208 -3.12 4.34 5.04
N VAL A 209 -4.17 4.45 4.25
CA VAL A 209 -4.07 4.47 2.80
C VAL A 209 -4.81 5.67 2.22
N ALA A 210 -4.26 6.24 1.15
CA ALA A 210 -4.96 7.13 0.26
C ALA A 210 -5.24 6.38 -1.05
N ILE A 211 -6.52 6.23 -1.38
CA ILE A 211 -6.93 5.70 -2.68
C ILE A 211 -6.84 6.83 -3.70
N VAL A 212 -6.03 6.61 -4.74
CA VAL A 212 -5.76 7.59 -5.78
C VAL A 212 -6.33 7.12 -7.11
N ASP A 213 -7.10 7.99 -7.75
CA ASP A 213 -7.59 7.76 -9.09
C ASP A 213 -7.52 9.05 -9.91
N HIS A 214 -7.12 8.94 -11.18
CA HIS A 214 -6.98 10.09 -12.11
C HIS A 214 -6.23 11.31 -11.52
N GLY A 215 -5.19 11.07 -10.73
CA GLY A 215 -4.34 12.13 -10.16
C GLY A 215 -4.93 12.83 -8.94
N GLN A 216 -5.96 12.29 -8.32
CA GLN A 216 -6.60 12.84 -7.12
C GLN A 216 -6.74 11.78 -6.04
N VAL A 217 -6.70 12.21 -4.77
CA VAL A 217 -7.09 11.37 -3.64
C VAL A 217 -8.61 11.30 -3.60
N VAL A 218 -9.15 10.09 -3.73
CA VAL A 218 -10.60 9.83 -3.71
C VAL A 218 -11.10 9.64 -2.29
N VAL A 219 -10.33 8.93 -1.48
CA VAL A 219 -10.61 8.69 -0.06
C VAL A 219 -9.31 8.37 0.67
N GLU A 220 -9.25 8.71 1.96
CA GLU A 220 -8.12 8.44 2.84
C GLU A 220 -8.61 7.96 4.20
N GLY A 221 -7.97 6.92 4.75
CA GLY A 221 -8.32 6.37 6.06
C GLY A 221 -7.48 5.16 6.43
N THR A 222 -7.77 4.53 7.58
CA THR A 222 -7.23 3.19 7.86
C THR A 222 -7.96 2.17 6.98
N PRO A 223 -7.32 1.07 6.56
CA PRO A 223 -7.98 0.02 5.78
C PRO A 223 -9.30 -0.44 6.39
N GLU A 224 -9.32 -0.66 7.71
CA GLU A 224 -10.53 -1.10 8.43
C GLU A 224 -11.64 -0.03 8.45
N ALA A 225 -11.28 1.27 8.61
CA ALA A 225 -12.26 2.34 8.58
C ALA A 225 -12.92 2.46 7.21
N LEU A 226 -12.09 2.43 6.15
CA LEU A 226 -12.57 2.52 4.77
C LEU A 226 -13.48 1.35 4.39
N LYS A 227 -13.14 0.13 4.79
CA LYS A 227 -13.97 -1.06 4.56
C LYS A 227 -15.31 -0.95 5.27
N ARG A 228 -15.36 -0.43 6.51
CA ARG A 228 -16.60 -0.21 7.26
C ARG A 228 -17.53 0.85 6.66
N GLU A 229 -16.99 1.85 5.96
CA GLU A 229 -17.81 2.91 5.34
C GLU A 229 -18.65 2.41 4.16
N ILE A 230 -18.26 1.33 3.48
CA ILE A 230 -18.90 0.90 2.23
C ILE A 230 -20.09 -0.03 2.48
N SER A 231 -19.89 -1.04 3.31
CA SER A 231 -20.92 -1.96 3.79
C SER A 231 -20.40 -2.67 5.02
N GLY A 232 -21.29 -3.00 5.95
CA GLY A 232 -20.98 -3.96 7.00
C GLY A 232 -20.57 -5.32 6.41
N ASP A 233 -20.26 -6.26 7.28
CA ASP A 233 -19.95 -7.63 6.88
C ASP A 233 -21.09 -8.25 6.07
N VAL A 234 -20.76 -9.09 5.11
CA VAL A 234 -21.74 -9.86 4.34
C VAL A 234 -21.67 -11.32 4.77
N VAL A 235 -22.78 -11.85 5.29
CA VAL A 235 -22.91 -13.28 5.56
C VAL A 235 -23.64 -13.94 4.40
N LEU A 236 -22.97 -14.90 3.76
CA LEU A 236 -23.57 -15.74 2.71
C LEU A 236 -24.11 -17.01 3.36
N LEU A 237 -25.41 -17.27 3.18
CA LEU A 237 -26.05 -18.50 3.62
C LEU A 237 -26.37 -19.36 2.42
N GLY A 238 -25.75 -20.54 2.32
CA GLY A 238 -26.15 -21.55 1.35
C GLY A 238 -27.32 -22.36 1.89
N LEU A 239 -28.44 -22.35 1.15
CA LEU A 239 -29.71 -22.94 1.56
C LEU A 239 -30.15 -24.00 0.56
N ALA A 240 -30.95 -24.96 1.02
CA ALA A 240 -31.55 -25.94 0.12
C ALA A 240 -32.56 -25.26 -0.82
N PRO A 241 -32.83 -25.86 -2.01
CA PRO A 241 -33.79 -25.30 -2.95
C PRO A 241 -35.16 -25.11 -2.29
N GLY A 242 -35.71 -23.90 -2.38
CA GLY A 242 -37.01 -23.52 -1.80
C GLY A 242 -36.95 -23.01 -0.35
N GLU A 243 -35.80 -23.02 0.34
CA GLU A 243 -35.66 -22.51 1.72
C GLU A 243 -35.30 -21.01 1.79
N ALA A 244 -34.95 -20.39 0.66
CA ALA A 244 -34.48 -18.99 0.68
C ALA A 244 -35.57 -17.99 1.13
N GLU A 245 -36.82 -18.12 0.65
CA GLU A 245 -37.93 -17.25 1.07
C GLU A 245 -38.33 -17.47 2.53
N PRO A 246 -38.53 -18.72 3.04
CA PRO A 246 -38.77 -18.96 4.45
C PRO A 246 -37.66 -18.46 5.37
N ALA A 247 -36.41 -18.63 4.94
CA ALA A 247 -35.24 -18.11 5.68
C ALA A 247 -35.21 -16.57 5.71
N ALA A 248 -35.51 -15.94 4.58
CA ALA A 248 -35.61 -14.49 4.51
C ALA A 248 -36.72 -13.95 5.43
N ASP A 249 -37.86 -14.60 5.47
CA ASP A 249 -38.99 -14.21 6.33
C ASP A 249 -38.60 -14.36 7.84
N ALA A 250 -37.95 -15.45 8.19
CA ALA A 250 -37.50 -15.69 9.57
C ALA A 250 -36.45 -14.66 10.04
N LEU A 251 -35.62 -14.17 9.13
CA LEU A 251 -34.56 -13.22 9.42
C LEU A 251 -34.99 -11.75 9.34
N ARG A 252 -36.13 -11.45 8.71
CA ARG A 252 -36.66 -10.07 8.64
C ARG A 252 -36.91 -9.50 10.03
N GLY A 253 -36.47 -8.27 10.23
CA GLY A 253 -36.65 -7.56 11.50
C GLY A 253 -35.59 -7.86 12.56
N GLN A 254 -34.57 -8.65 12.26
CA GLN A 254 -33.43 -8.81 13.18
C GLN A 254 -32.65 -7.48 13.28
N PRO A 255 -32.36 -6.98 14.49
CA PRO A 255 -31.74 -5.65 14.68
C PRO A 255 -30.37 -5.49 14.03
N CYS A 256 -29.62 -6.59 13.87
CA CYS A 256 -28.28 -6.61 13.28
C CYS A 256 -28.30 -6.63 11.74
N LEU A 257 -29.46 -6.80 11.10
CA LEU A 257 -29.60 -6.99 9.67
C LEU A 257 -30.03 -5.68 8.99
N HIS A 258 -29.16 -5.10 8.18
CA HIS A 258 -29.47 -3.88 7.43
C HIS A 258 -30.18 -4.16 6.11
N ARG A 259 -29.74 -5.23 5.43
CA ARG A 259 -30.23 -5.58 4.10
C ARG A 259 -30.12 -7.09 3.90
N LEU A 260 -31.05 -7.62 3.15
CA LEU A 260 -31.12 -9.03 2.77
C LEU A 260 -31.40 -9.11 1.26
N GLU A 261 -30.60 -9.92 0.56
CA GLU A 261 -30.73 -10.12 -0.88
C GLU A 261 -30.68 -11.60 -1.24
N PRO A 262 -31.35 -12.01 -2.33
CA PRO A 262 -31.12 -13.33 -2.91
C PRO A 262 -29.67 -13.48 -3.36
N GLY A 263 -29.05 -14.62 -3.06
CA GLY A 263 -27.75 -15.04 -3.56
C GLY A 263 -27.88 -16.18 -4.57
N GLU A 264 -26.80 -16.57 -5.24
CA GLU A 264 -26.79 -17.68 -6.21
C GLU A 264 -27.29 -18.98 -5.58
N ASP A 265 -26.85 -19.31 -4.36
CA ASP A 265 -27.19 -20.55 -3.66
C ASP A 265 -27.92 -20.31 -2.34
N GLY A 266 -28.60 -19.15 -2.17
CA GLY A 266 -29.29 -18.85 -0.92
C GLY A 266 -29.48 -17.35 -0.65
N LEU A 267 -28.97 -16.83 0.48
CA LEU A 267 -29.17 -15.45 0.90
C LEU A 267 -27.85 -14.72 1.18
N ARG A 268 -27.83 -13.43 0.86
CA ARG A 268 -26.80 -12.46 1.30
C ARG A 268 -27.36 -11.55 2.37
N LEU A 269 -26.69 -11.52 3.52
CA LEU A 269 -27.08 -10.73 4.68
C LEU A 269 -26.04 -9.66 4.94
N TYR A 270 -26.42 -8.39 4.93
CA TYR A 270 -25.57 -7.24 5.20
C TYR A 270 -25.74 -6.82 6.65
N LEU A 271 -24.64 -6.80 7.42
CA LEU A 271 -24.61 -6.70 8.87
C LEU A 271 -23.45 -5.77 9.31
N ASP A 272 -23.55 -5.10 10.47
CA ASP A 272 -22.44 -4.32 11.01
C ASP A 272 -21.25 -5.18 11.44
N ASP A 273 -21.56 -6.30 12.13
CA ASP A 273 -20.58 -7.29 12.62
C ASP A 273 -21.14 -8.69 12.36
N GLY A 274 -20.77 -9.23 11.21
CA GLY A 274 -21.24 -10.54 10.78
C GLY A 274 -20.75 -11.67 11.68
N ALA A 275 -19.53 -11.56 12.22
CA ALA A 275 -18.99 -12.58 13.11
C ALA A 275 -19.77 -12.68 14.41
N ALA A 276 -20.14 -11.56 15.02
CA ALA A 276 -20.96 -11.52 16.22
C ALA A 276 -22.43 -11.90 15.94
N ALA A 277 -22.93 -11.61 14.73
CA ALA A 277 -24.32 -11.89 14.37
C ALA A 277 -24.59 -13.35 14.00
N ILE A 278 -23.62 -14.08 13.41
CA ILE A 278 -23.79 -15.47 12.94
C ILE A 278 -24.46 -16.38 13.98
N PRO A 279 -24.07 -16.45 15.26
CA PRO A 279 -24.72 -17.32 16.24
C PRO A 279 -26.20 -17.02 16.42
N LEU A 280 -26.59 -15.74 16.44
CA LEU A 280 -27.97 -15.30 16.55
C LEU A 280 -28.77 -15.69 15.30
N LEU A 281 -28.24 -15.42 14.12
CA LEU A 281 -28.90 -15.74 12.84
C LEU A 281 -29.16 -17.26 12.70
N LEU A 282 -28.17 -18.08 13.06
CA LEU A 282 -28.30 -19.54 13.05
C LEU A 282 -29.35 -20.02 14.07
N SER A 283 -29.43 -19.38 15.25
CA SER A 283 -30.46 -19.71 16.26
C SER A 283 -31.86 -19.41 15.74
N VAL A 284 -32.05 -18.26 15.05
CA VAL A 284 -33.34 -17.87 14.45
C VAL A 284 -33.74 -18.85 13.34
N LEU A 285 -32.83 -19.21 12.45
CA LEU A 285 -33.07 -20.15 11.36
C LEU A 285 -33.41 -21.56 11.90
N ASN A 286 -32.65 -22.03 12.89
CA ASN A 286 -32.96 -23.30 13.57
C ASN A 286 -34.35 -23.30 14.21
N GLY A 287 -34.76 -22.18 14.83
CA GLY A 287 -36.12 -22.02 15.37
C GLY A 287 -37.21 -22.10 14.30
N ALA A 288 -36.91 -21.75 13.07
CA ALA A 288 -37.77 -21.88 11.86
C ALA A 288 -37.64 -23.25 11.18
N GLY A 289 -36.79 -24.17 11.70
CA GLY A 289 -36.56 -25.49 11.12
C GLY A 289 -35.63 -25.48 9.88
N ILE A 290 -34.89 -24.38 9.66
CA ILE A 290 -34.00 -24.21 8.52
C ILE A 290 -32.54 -24.34 8.98
N VAL A 291 -31.77 -25.22 8.31
CA VAL A 291 -30.36 -25.43 8.63
C VAL A 291 -29.52 -25.10 7.39
N PRO A 292 -28.79 -23.98 7.38
CA PRO A 292 -27.95 -23.65 6.23
C PRO A 292 -26.89 -24.72 5.98
N GLY A 293 -26.68 -25.10 4.73
CA GLY A 293 -25.64 -26.04 4.34
C GLY A 293 -24.26 -25.43 4.39
N THR A 294 -24.15 -24.12 4.15
CA THR A 294 -22.91 -23.34 4.26
C THR A 294 -23.17 -21.96 4.87
N VAL A 295 -22.21 -21.47 5.65
CA VAL A 295 -22.19 -20.13 6.20
C VAL A 295 -20.81 -19.54 5.94
N GLN A 296 -20.74 -18.46 5.17
CA GLN A 296 -19.49 -17.78 4.86
C GLN A 296 -19.58 -16.32 5.28
N LEU A 297 -18.57 -15.86 6.02
CA LEU A 297 -18.42 -14.46 6.35
C LEU A 297 -17.52 -13.81 5.28
N GLN A 298 -18.07 -12.92 4.51
CA GLN A 298 -17.37 -12.11 3.56
C GLN A 298 -17.23 -10.69 4.12
N ARG A 299 -16.02 -10.29 4.42
CA ARG A 299 -15.71 -8.92 4.83
C ARG A 299 -15.45 -8.06 3.62
N PRO A 300 -15.88 -6.79 3.63
CA PRO A 300 -15.54 -5.85 2.56
C PRO A 300 -14.03 -5.78 2.36
N SER A 301 -13.63 -5.71 1.12
CA SER A 301 -12.24 -5.54 0.70
C SER A 301 -11.95 -4.08 0.32
N LEU A 302 -10.69 -3.71 0.19
CA LEU A 302 -10.33 -2.41 -0.38
C LEU A 302 -10.73 -2.28 -1.86
N ASP A 303 -10.96 -3.40 -2.59
CA ASP A 303 -11.52 -3.35 -3.95
C ASP A 303 -12.97 -2.89 -3.94
N ASP A 304 -13.75 -3.34 -2.97
CA ASP A 304 -15.14 -2.86 -2.79
C ASP A 304 -15.16 -1.36 -2.48
N VAL A 305 -14.18 -0.87 -1.68
CA VAL A 305 -13.99 0.56 -1.42
C VAL A 305 -13.68 1.30 -2.71
N PHE A 306 -12.72 0.81 -3.50
CA PHE A 306 -12.33 1.42 -4.76
C PHE A 306 -13.50 1.44 -5.75
N LEU A 307 -14.20 0.32 -5.92
CA LEU A 307 -15.37 0.19 -6.79
C LEU A 307 -16.49 1.16 -6.41
N ALA A 308 -16.82 1.24 -5.13
CA ALA A 308 -17.88 2.14 -4.65
C ALA A 308 -17.54 3.63 -4.85
N ARG A 309 -16.26 3.99 -4.79
CA ARG A 309 -15.80 5.38 -4.95
C ARG A 309 -15.53 5.79 -6.38
N THR A 310 -15.17 4.86 -7.27
CA THR A 310 -14.74 5.14 -8.65
C THR A 310 -15.67 4.58 -9.72
N GLY A 311 -16.56 3.65 -9.35
CA GLY A 311 -17.49 2.96 -10.27
C GLY A 311 -16.85 1.82 -11.08
N ARG A 312 -15.60 1.42 -10.79
CA ARG A 312 -14.87 0.35 -11.49
C ARG A 312 -13.92 -0.38 -10.53
N SER A 313 -13.60 -1.63 -10.81
CA SER A 313 -12.59 -2.38 -10.06
C SER A 313 -11.17 -1.91 -10.42
N ILE A 314 -10.23 -2.05 -9.46
CA ILE A 314 -8.82 -1.69 -9.67
C ILE A 314 -8.16 -2.56 -10.75
N GLU A 315 -8.59 -3.80 -10.90
CA GLU A 315 -8.08 -4.75 -11.92
C GLU A 315 -8.55 -4.42 -13.35
N GLN A 316 -9.62 -3.66 -13.50
CA GLN A 316 -10.20 -3.27 -14.81
C GLN A 316 -9.74 -1.88 -15.27
N SER A 317 -8.77 -1.29 -14.60
CA SER A 317 -8.39 0.13 -14.76
C SER A 317 -7.07 0.34 -15.50
#